data_f33d9506bad45989957cada83b10b95f
#
_entry.id   f33d9506bad45989957cada83b10b95f
#
_cell.length_a   1.000
_cell.length_b   1.000
_cell.length_c   1.000
_cell.angle_alpha   90.00
_cell.angle_beta   90.00
_cell.angle_gamma   90.00
#
_symmetry.space_group_name_H-M   'P 1'
#
loop_
_entity.id
_entity.type
_entity.pdbx_description
1 polymer ?
#
loop_
_entity_poly.entity_id
_entity_poly.type
_entity_poly.pdbx_seq_one_letter_code
_entity_poly.pdbx_strand_id
1 'polypeptide(L)'
;MGTMVEANNINIWYEEFGDKSNETILLIMGANANCMQWDQEFIDRLVANNFHVVRFDNRDVGKSTWFGKEPAFNKFLKLLPNFLLRIIVNSIFGLAVDDKGRFKFNNPNPEYNLSDMAKDAVALLEVLNIKKAHIIGASMGGMITQILALDHPDKVLTITPIMTSPGMQNDSLSGPTEE
;
A
#
# COMPACT_ATOMS: atom_id res chain seq x y z
N MET A 1 8.25 11.26 -13.38
CA MET A 1 9.14 10.11 -13.72
C MET A 1 9.58 9.53 -12.38
N GLY A 2 9.33 8.21 -12.16
CA GLY A 2 9.64 7.60 -10.87
C GLY A 2 11.13 7.42 -10.65
N THR A 3 11.54 7.40 -9.41
CA THR A 3 12.92 7.24 -8.98
C THR A 3 13.04 6.25 -7.81
N MET A 4 14.26 5.85 -7.52
CA MET A 4 14.58 4.93 -6.42
C MET A 4 15.29 5.70 -5.32
N VAL A 5 14.96 5.38 -4.07
CA VAL A 5 15.64 5.92 -2.90
C VAL A 5 15.89 4.81 -1.87
N GLU A 6 16.97 4.90 -1.14
CA GLU A 6 17.21 4.05 0.02
C GLU A 6 16.54 4.66 1.26
N ALA A 7 15.64 3.90 1.88
CA ALA A 7 14.93 4.29 3.09
C ALA A 7 14.64 3.02 3.93
N ASN A 8 14.81 3.08 5.25
CA ASN A 8 14.63 1.95 6.17
C ASN A 8 15.41 0.67 5.74
N ASN A 9 16.65 0.85 5.24
CA ASN A 9 17.54 -0.22 4.76
C ASN A 9 16.98 -1.03 3.56
N ILE A 10 16.04 -0.46 2.81
CA ILE A 10 15.55 -1.02 1.55
C ILE A 10 15.54 0.05 0.46
N ASN A 11 15.51 -0.39 -0.79
CA ASN A 11 15.28 0.49 -1.92
C ASN A 11 13.77 0.61 -2.15
N ILE A 12 13.24 1.84 -2.12
CA ILE A 12 11.84 2.16 -2.37
C ILE A 12 11.75 2.91 -3.69
N TRP A 13 10.91 2.41 -4.59
CA TRP A 13 10.55 3.12 -5.81
C TRP A 13 9.32 3.98 -5.58
N TYR A 14 9.39 5.25 -6.00
CA TYR A 14 8.30 6.20 -5.79
C TYR A 14 8.18 7.18 -6.97
N GLU A 15 7.05 7.87 -7.02
CA GLU A 15 6.78 9.00 -7.90
C GLU A 15 6.18 10.16 -7.12
N GLU A 16 6.51 11.37 -7.55
CA GLU A 16 5.99 12.61 -7.01
C GLU A 16 5.25 13.40 -8.10
N PHE A 17 4.17 14.09 -7.71
CA PHE A 17 3.33 14.90 -8.57
C PHE A 17 2.94 16.19 -7.85
N GLY A 18 2.79 17.29 -8.62
CA GLY A 18 2.43 18.59 -8.07
C GLY A 18 3.62 19.35 -7.49
N ASP A 19 3.31 20.47 -6.82
CA ASP A 19 4.32 21.33 -6.23
C ASP A 19 4.69 20.84 -4.82
N LYS A 20 5.98 20.62 -4.60
CA LYS A 20 6.53 20.16 -3.31
C LYS A 20 6.37 21.15 -2.15
N SER A 21 6.03 22.40 -2.44
CA SER A 21 5.72 23.40 -1.42
C SER A 21 4.33 23.22 -0.80
N ASN A 22 3.45 22.45 -1.44
CA ASN A 22 2.11 22.17 -0.97
C ASN A 22 2.08 21.06 0.08
N GLU A 23 0.96 20.93 0.80
CA GLU A 23 0.73 19.79 1.71
C GLU A 23 0.77 18.49 0.94
N THR A 24 1.46 17.50 1.52
CA THR A 24 1.68 16.21 0.87
C THR A 24 0.57 15.22 1.17
N ILE A 25 0.14 14.50 0.14
CA ILE A 25 -0.64 13.26 0.25
C ILE A 25 0.27 12.09 -0.09
N LEU A 26 0.43 11.14 0.84
CA LEU A 26 1.11 9.86 0.62
C LEU A 26 0.08 8.78 0.33
N LEU A 27 0.24 8.09 -0.81
CA LEU A 27 -0.64 7.02 -1.27
C LEU A 27 0.00 5.64 -1.02
N ILE A 28 -0.66 4.81 -0.21
CA ILE A 28 -0.21 3.46 0.16
C ILE A 28 -1.14 2.42 -0.45
N MET A 29 -0.64 1.61 -1.37
CA MET A 29 -1.44 0.59 -2.05
C MET A 29 -1.58 -0.69 -1.21
N GLY A 30 -2.55 -1.53 -1.59
CA GLY A 30 -2.83 -2.81 -0.96
C GLY A 30 -1.82 -3.91 -1.27
N ALA A 31 -2.08 -5.11 -0.75
CA ALA A 31 -1.22 -6.27 -0.92
C ALA A 31 -1.04 -6.64 -2.40
N ASN A 32 0.20 -6.96 -2.80
CA ASN A 32 0.58 -7.38 -4.15
C ASN A 32 0.24 -6.36 -5.27
N ALA A 33 -0.18 -5.16 -4.91
CA ALA A 33 -0.52 -4.10 -5.84
C ALA A 33 0.58 -3.03 -5.85
N ASN A 34 1.12 -2.73 -7.03
CA ASN A 34 2.09 -1.66 -7.18
C ASN A 34 1.40 -0.29 -7.19
N CYS A 35 2.15 0.76 -6.96
CA CYS A 35 1.62 2.12 -6.84
C CYS A 35 1.02 2.68 -8.15
N MET A 36 1.29 2.04 -9.30
CA MET A 36 0.69 2.42 -10.58
C MET A 36 -0.81 2.08 -10.66
N GLN A 37 -1.35 1.29 -9.72
CA GLN A 37 -2.78 1.00 -9.64
C GLN A 37 -3.60 2.16 -9.04
N TRP A 38 -2.96 3.19 -8.46
CA TRP A 38 -3.62 4.45 -8.23
C TRP A 38 -3.91 5.11 -9.58
N ASP A 39 -5.20 5.35 -9.85
CA ASP A 39 -5.66 5.96 -11.10
C ASP A 39 -5.00 7.32 -11.32
N GLN A 40 -4.52 7.58 -12.54
CA GLN A 40 -3.84 8.83 -12.85
C GLN A 40 -4.80 10.03 -12.74
N GLU A 41 -6.06 9.88 -13.14
CA GLU A 41 -7.06 10.94 -13.02
C GLU A 41 -7.30 11.31 -11.54
N PHE A 42 -7.27 10.31 -10.63
CA PHE A 42 -7.35 10.56 -9.19
C PHE A 42 -6.18 11.42 -8.70
N ILE A 43 -4.96 11.07 -9.10
CA ILE A 43 -3.75 11.84 -8.77
C ILE A 43 -3.84 13.25 -9.35
N ASP A 44 -4.22 13.39 -10.61
CA ASP A 44 -4.33 14.68 -11.29
C ASP A 44 -5.35 15.59 -10.60
N ARG A 45 -6.45 15.04 -10.11
CA ARG A 45 -7.45 15.79 -9.32
C ARG A 45 -6.89 16.26 -7.97
N LEU A 46 -6.08 15.47 -7.29
CA LEU A 46 -5.42 15.88 -6.04
C LEU A 46 -4.43 17.02 -6.31
N VAL A 47 -3.62 16.90 -7.36
CA VAL A 47 -2.68 17.94 -7.78
C VAL A 47 -3.41 19.22 -8.16
N ALA A 48 -4.53 19.13 -8.89
CA ALA A 48 -5.36 20.28 -9.26
C ALA A 48 -5.99 21.00 -8.04
N ASN A 49 -6.08 20.30 -6.90
CA ASN A 49 -6.51 20.86 -5.61
C ASN A 49 -5.33 21.31 -4.74
N ASN A 50 -4.18 21.60 -5.36
CA ASN A 50 -2.98 22.11 -4.71
C ASN A 50 -2.35 21.15 -3.67
N PHE A 51 -2.40 19.85 -3.90
CA PHE A 51 -1.63 18.89 -3.13
C PHE A 51 -0.35 18.45 -3.86
N HIS A 52 0.71 18.25 -3.10
CA HIS A 52 1.83 17.44 -3.51
C HIS A 52 1.48 15.97 -3.26
N VAL A 53 1.60 15.11 -4.27
CA VAL A 53 1.20 13.70 -4.16
C VAL A 53 2.41 12.81 -4.32
N VAL A 54 2.58 11.86 -3.39
CA VAL A 54 3.63 10.83 -3.43
C VAL A 54 2.95 9.47 -3.46
N ARG A 55 3.33 8.63 -4.44
CA ARG A 55 2.97 7.21 -4.45
C ARG A 55 4.24 6.35 -4.51
N PHE A 56 4.23 5.19 -3.88
CA PHE A 56 5.40 4.31 -3.84
C PHE A 56 5.02 2.84 -3.88
N ASP A 57 5.95 2.00 -4.30
CA ASP A 57 5.82 0.56 -4.23
C ASP A 57 6.22 0.08 -2.83
N ASN A 58 5.31 -0.64 -2.17
CA ASN A 58 5.63 -1.32 -0.92
C ASN A 58 6.77 -2.34 -1.12
N ARG A 59 7.42 -2.80 -0.04
CA ARG A 59 8.34 -3.95 -0.08
C ARG A 59 7.65 -5.17 -0.70
N ASP A 60 8.41 -6.01 -1.40
CA ASP A 60 7.93 -7.17 -2.18
C ASP A 60 6.93 -6.83 -3.28
N VAL A 61 6.89 -5.57 -3.74
CA VAL A 61 6.02 -5.11 -4.81
C VAL A 61 6.78 -4.27 -5.82
N GLY A 62 6.41 -4.40 -7.08
CA GLY A 62 6.87 -3.54 -8.17
C GLY A 62 8.38 -3.48 -8.32
N LYS A 63 8.93 -2.29 -8.16
CA LYS A 63 10.37 -2.02 -8.30
C LYS A 63 11.10 -1.84 -6.96
N SER A 64 10.38 -1.82 -5.84
CA SER A 64 10.98 -1.78 -4.50
C SER A 64 11.67 -3.10 -4.16
N THR A 65 12.44 -3.10 -3.07
CA THR A 65 13.19 -4.29 -2.62
C THR A 65 12.27 -5.49 -2.40
N TRP A 66 12.69 -6.62 -2.94
CA TRP A 66 12.11 -7.93 -2.73
C TRP A 66 12.96 -8.72 -1.73
N PHE A 67 12.36 -9.19 -0.63
CA PHE A 67 13.02 -10.04 0.37
C PHE A 67 13.09 -11.49 -0.10
N GLY A 68 12.02 -11.94 -0.78
CA GLY A 68 11.99 -13.24 -1.45
C GLY A 68 12.30 -13.14 -2.95
N LYS A 69 12.30 -14.29 -3.64
CA LYS A 69 12.30 -14.30 -5.11
C LYS A 69 10.92 -13.86 -5.59
N GLU A 70 10.86 -12.90 -6.53
CA GLU A 70 9.60 -12.58 -7.22
C GLU A 70 8.96 -13.89 -7.69
N PRO A 71 7.73 -14.22 -7.25
CA PRO A 71 7.09 -15.45 -7.63
C PRO A 71 7.06 -15.60 -9.16
N ALA A 72 7.53 -16.72 -9.68
CA ALA A 72 7.50 -17.00 -11.14
C ALA A 72 6.08 -16.85 -11.71
N PHE A 73 5.07 -17.08 -10.86
CA PHE A 73 3.66 -16.86 -11.15
C PHE A 73 3.34 -15.41 -11.51
N ASN A 74 3.96 -14.41 -10.85
CA ASN A 74 3.76 -12.99 -11.16
C ASN A 74 4.28 -12.65 -12.57
N LYS A 75 5.37 -13.28 -13.01
CA LYS A 75 5.89 -13.13 -14.37
C LYS A 75 4.94 -13.72 -15.41
N PHE A 76 4.34 -14.86 -15.09
CA PHE A 76 3.35 -15.52 -15.94
C PHE A 76 2.06 -14.70 -16.03
N LEU A 77 1.59 -14.14 -14.93
CA LEU A 77 0.39 -13.29 -14.89
C LEU A 77 0.51 -12.07 -15.81
N LYS A 78 1.70 -11.47 -15.91
CA LYS A 78 1.97 -10.33 -16.80
C LYS A 78 1.79 -10.64 -18.30
N LEU A 79 1.78 -11.92 -18.69
CA LEU A 79 1.61 -12.38 -20.06
C LEU A 79 0.15 -12.71 -20.41
N LEU A 80 -0.75 -12.73 -19.43
CA LEU A 80 -2.14 -13.11 -19.63
C LEU A 80 -3.01 -11.91 -20.06
N PRO A 81 -4.02 -12.12 -20.91
CA PRO A 81 -5.03 -11.12 -21.20
C PRO A 81 -5.79 -10.71 -19.93
N ASN A 82 -6.16 -9.43 -19.82
CA ASN A 82 -6.79 -8.86 -18.64
C ASN A 82 -8.04 -9.60 -18.15
N PHE A 83 -8.84 -10.18 -19.04
CA PHE A 83 -10.04 -10.94 -18.67
C PHE A 83 -9.69 -12.25 -17.94
N LEU A 84 -8.65 -12.97 -18.37
CA LEU A 84 -8.16 -14.18 -17.70
C LEU A 84 -7.51 -13.84 -16.36
N LEU A 85 -6.75 -12.73 -16.33
CA LEU A 85 -6.15 -12.22 -15.09
C LEU A 85 -7.23 -11.96 -14.03
N ARG A 86 -8.34 -11.32 -14.41
CA ARG A 86 -9.46 -11.02 -13.51
C ARG A 86 -10.11 -12.29 -12.96
N ILE A 87 -10.30 -13.32 -13.78
CA ILE A 87 -10.86 -14.61 -13.33
C ILE A 87 -9.92 -15.28 -12.34
N ILE A 88 -8.61 -15.34 -12.65
CA ILE A 88 -7.59 -15.95 -11.79
C ILE A 88 -7.49 -15.22 -10.46
N VAL A 89 -7.42 -13.89 -10.48
CA VAL A 89 -7.32 -13.06 -9.26
C VAL A 89 -8.55 -13.25 -8.39
N ASN A 90 -9.76 -13.24 -8.94
CA ASN A 90 -11.00 -13.49 -8.19
C ASN A 90 -11.04 -14.90 -7.59
N SER A 91 -10.57 -15.92 -8.33
CA SER A 91 -10.51 -17.29 -7.84
C SER A 91 -9.48 -17.45 -6.71
N ILE A 92 -8.31 -16.84 -6.84
CA ILE A 92 -7.27 -16.84 -5.79
C ILE A 92 -7.78 -16.11 -4.55
N PHE A 93 -8.45 -14.97 -4.73
CA PHE A 93 -9.03 -14.21 -3.63
C PHE A 93 -10.06 -15.04 -2.87
N GLY A 94 -10.98 -15.71 -3.59
CA GLY A 94 -11.97 -16.61 -2.98
C GLY A 94 -11.36 -17.80 -2.22
N LEU A 95 -10.22 -18.34 -2.68
CA LEU A 95 -9.50 -19.41 -2.00
C LEU A 95 -8.68 -18.91 -0.80
N ALA A 96 -8.26 -17.64 -0.83
CA ALA A 96 -7.45 -17.03 0.20
C ALA A 96 -8.25 -16.55 1.42
N VAL A 97 -9.59 -16.60 1.35
CA VAL A 97 -10.49 -16.15 2.42
C VAL A 97 -11.19 -17.36 3.03
N ASP A 98 -11.43 -17.35 4.33
CA ASP A 98 -12.27 -18.36 5.01
C ASP A 98 -13.77 -18.00 4.91
N ASP A 99 -14.62 -18.87 5.43
CA ASP A 99 -16.09 -18.71 5.45
C ASP A 99 -16.56 -17.46 6.23
N LYS A 100 -15.67 -16.84 7.00
CA LYS A 100 -15.91 -15.60 7.74
C LYS A 100 -15.27 -14.38 7.07
N GLY A 101 -14.82 -14.50 5.82
CA GLY A 101 -14.17 -13.43 5.07
C GLY A 101 -12.75 -13.08 5.53
N ARG A 102 -12.08 -13.96 6.31
CA ARG A 102 -10.73 -13.71 6.83
C ARG A 102 -9.69 -14.35 5.93
N PHE A 103 -8.58 -13.65 5.70
CA PHE A 103 -7.47 -14.21 4.92
C PHE A 103 -6.78 -15.38 5.62
N LYS A 104 -6.60 -16.50 4.92
CA LYS A 104 -5.94 -17.73 5.40
C LYS A 104 -4.41 -17.63 5.39
N PHE A 105 -3.82 -16.44 5.35
CA PHE A 105 -2.36 -16.31 5.37
C PHE A 105 -1.84 -16.63 6.76
N ASN A 106 -1.16 -17.75 6.88
CA ASN A 106 -0.50 -18.14 8.12
C ASN A 106 0.98 -18.41 7.83
N ASN A 107 1.80 -17.36 7.80
CA ASN A 107 3.24 -17.53 7.89
C ASN A 107 3.65 -17.31 9.35
N PRO A 108 4.03 -18.37 10.08
CA PRO A 108 4.37 -18.27 11.50
C PRO A 108 5.63 -17.44 11.76
N ASN A 109 6.48 -17.23 10.76
CA ASN A 109 7.69 -16.42 10.83
C ASN A 109 7.82 -15.51 9.60
N PRO A 110 7.04 -14.43 9.49
CA PRO A 110 7.19 -13.48 8.40
C PRO A 110 8.55 -12.75 8.53
N GLU A 111 9.21 -12.50 7.41
CA GLU A 111 10.45 -11.70 7.37
C GLU A 111 10.21 -10.25 7.82
N TYR A 112 8.99 -9.77 7.71
CA TYR A 112 8.53 -8.45 8.14
C TYR A 112 7.01 -8.46 8.41
N ASN A 113 6.54 -7.40 9.04
CA ASN A 113 5.12 -7.19 9.36
C ASN A 113 4.64 -5.81 8.90
N LEU A 114 3.36 -5.49 9.16
CA LEU A 114 2.77 -4.21 8.76
C LEU A 114 3.41 -3.00 9.45
N SER A 115 3.93 -3.16 10.68
CA SER A 115 4.66 -2.07 11.36
C SER A 115 5.99 -1.76 10.67
N ASP A 116 6.65 -2.77 10.09
CA ASP A 116 7.86 -2.54 9.30
C ASP A 116 7.55 -1.80 8.00
N MET A 117 6.40 -2.10 7.36
CA MET A 117 5.92 -1.36 6.19
C MET A 117 5.51 0.08 6.54
N ALA A 118 4.98 0.32 7.74
CA ALA A 118 4.72 1.67 8.24
C ALA A 118 6.03 2.46 8.44
N LYS A 119 7.08 1.83 8.97
CA LYS A 119 8.41 2.44 9.07
C LYS A 119 9.01 2.77 7.69
N ASP A 120 8.73 1.97 6.66
CA ASP A 120 9.16 2.29 5.29
C ASP A 120 8.53 3.60 4.81
N ALA A 121 7.23 3.77 5.04
CA ALA A 121 6.52 4.98 4.68
C ALA A 121 7.05 6.20 5.45
N VAL A 122 7.35 6.05 6.75
CA VAL A 122 7.98 7.11 7.57
C VAL A 122 9.35 7.47 7.01
N ALA A 123 10.20 6.48 6.76
CA ALA A 123 11.55 6.70 6.24
C ALA A 123 11.52 7.35 4.85
N LEU A 124 10.55 6.98 4.00
CA LEU A 124 10.35 7.65 2.71
C LEU A 124 10.01 9.14 2.90
N LEU A 125 9.07 9.48 3.80
CA LEU A 125 8.75 10.88 4.11
C LEU A 125 9.99 11.65 4.60
N GLU A 126 10.83 11.01 5.44
CA GLU A 126 12.05 11.62 5.98
C GLU A 126 13.09 11.90 4.88
N VAL A 127 13.34 10.93 4.00
CA VAL A 127 14.28 11.11 2.88
C VAL A 127 13.80 12.18 1.91
N LEU A 128 12.48 12.33 1.74
CA LEU A 128 11.88 13.38 0.90
C LEU A 128 11.78 14.74 1.62
N ASN A 129 12.24 14.82 2.89
CA ASN A 129 12.13 16.02 3.73
C ASN A 129 10.68 16.47 3.98
N ILE A 130 9.73 15.53 3.97
CA ILE A 130 8.32 15.76 4.25
C ILE A 130 8.09 15.55 5.75
N LYS A 131 7.77 16.64 6.44
CA LYS A 131 7.58 16.60 7.89
C LYS A 131 6.34 15.84 8.31
N LYS A 132 5.22 16.09 7.62
CA LYS A 132 3.91 15.47 7.84
C LYS A 132 3.19 15.31 6.51
N ALA A 133 2.32 14.32 6.42
CA ALA A 133 1.50 14.08 5.24
C ALA A 133 0.06 13.66 5.60
N HIS A 134 -0.86 13.89 4.68
CA HIS A 134 -2.14 13.19 4.63
C HIS A 134 -1.87 11.79 4.09
N ILE A 135 -2.37 10.76 4.75
CA ILE A 135 -2.10 9.38 4.35
C ILE A 135 -3.39 8.75 3.80
N ILE A 136 -3.36 8.32 2.55
CA ILE A 136 -4.45 7.57 1.93
C ILE A 136 -3.97 6.15 1.68
N GLY A 137 -4.67 5.16 2.23
CA GLY A 137 -4.29 3.76 2.09
C GLY A 137 -5.44 2.87 1.67
N ALA A 138 -5.21 2.00 0.68
CA ALA A 138 -6.20 1.06 0.18
C ALA A 138 -5.94 -0.36 0.70
N SER A 139 -6.98 -1.06 1.19
CA SER A 139 -6.90 -2.45 1.67
C SER A 139 -5.79 -2.60 2.74
N MET A 140 -4.77 -3.43 2.51
CA MET A 140 -3.59 -3.53 3.39
C MET A 140 -2.91 -2.16 3.61
N GLY A 141 -2.87 -1.29 2.60
CA GLY A 141 -2.38 0.08 2.74
C GLY A 141 -3.17 0.89 3.77
N GLY A 142 -4.48 0.65 3.90
CA GLY A 142 -5.31 1.24 4.94
C GLY A 142 -4.98 0.71 6.34
N MET A 143 -4.56 -0.54 6.50
CA MET A 143 -4.05 -1.07 7.77
C MET A 143 -2.73 -0.38 8.14
N ILE A 144 -1.81 -0.23 7.18
CA ILE A 144 -0.55 0.49 7.37
C ILE A 144 -0.81 1.94 7.76
N THR A 145 -1.80 2.60 7.15
CA THR A 145 -2.22 3.98 7.46
C THR A 145 -2.66 4.13 8.92
N GLN A 146 -3.39 3.15 9.46
CA GLN A 146 -3.82 3.14 10.86
C GLN A 146 -2.63 2.97 11.81
N ILE A 147 -1.69 2.08 11.47
CA ILE A 147 -0.44 1.90 12.24
C ILE A 147 0.37 3.20 12.23
N LEU A 148 0.49 3.88 11.09
CA LEU A 148 1.15 5.19 11.00
C LEU A 148 0.53 6.22 11.95
N ALA A 149 -0.80 6.27 12.02
CA ALA A 149 -1.49 7.21 12.89
C ALA A 149 -1.28 6.92 14.39
N LEU A 150 -1.14 5.63 14.74
CA LEU A 150 -0.94 5.19 16.13
C LEU A 150 0.52 5.32 16.57
N ASP A 151 1.46 4.85 15.74
CA ASP A 151 2.87 4.72 16.12
C ASP A 151 3.68 5.97 15.76
N HIS A 152 3.25 6.75 14.75
CA HIS A 152 3.94 7.93 14.23
C HIS A 152 3.01 9.14 14.03
N PRO A 153 2.24 9.57 15.06
CA PRO A 153 1.25 10.65 14.94
C PRO A 153 1.90 12.00 14.59
N ASP A 154 3.19 12.15 14.84
CA ASP A 154 3.98 13.32 14.48
C ASP A 154 4.23 13.43 12.96
N LYS A 155 4.04 12.36 12.20
CA LYS A 155 4.19 12.30 10.74
C LYS A 155 2.86 12.42 9.99
N VAL A 156 1.74 12.36 10.68
CA VAL A 156 0.40 12.26 10.09
C VAL A 156 -0.38 13.55 10.30
N LEU A 157 -0.96 14.09 9.21
CA LEU A 157 -1.95 15.17 9.25
C LEU A 157 -3.36 14.59 9.38
N THR A 158 -3.73 13.71 8.45
CA THR A 158 -5.00 12.97 8.44
C THR A 158 -4.80 11.57 7.86
N ILE A 159 -5.75 10.68 8.10
CA ILE A 159 -5.80 9.36 7.48
C ILE A 159 -7.09 9.18 6.68
N THR A 160 -6.99 8.51 5.55
CA THR A 160 -8.13 8.06 4.74
C THR A 160 -7.95 6.58 4.40
N PRO A 161 -8.37 5.68 5.28
CA PRO A 161 -8.33 4.24 5.03
C PRO A 161 -9.51 3.84 4.12
N ILE A 162 -9.22 3.17 2.99
CA ILE A 162 -10.18 2.78 1.97
C ILE A 162 -10.26 1.25 1.91
N MET A 163 -11.48 0.68 1.96
CA MET A 163 -11.74 -0.77 1.84
C MET A 163 -10.81 -1.60 2.77
N THR A 164 -10.77 -1.26 4.04
CA THR A 164 -9.85 -1.84 5.02
C THR A 164 -10.53 -2.09 6.35
N SER A 165 -9.84 -2.82 7.23
CA SER A 165 -10.28 -3.07 8.61
C SER A 165 -9.15 -2.71 9.59
N PRO A 166 -9.44 -2.52 10.89
CA PRO A 166 -8.41 -2.24 11.90
C PRO A 166 -7.54 -3.44 12.27
N GLY A 167 -7.81 -4.62 11.69
CA GLY A 167 -7.01 -5.82 11.89
C GLY A 167 -7.73 -7.06 11.37
N MET A 168 -6.95 -8.06 10.96
CA MET A 168 -7.48 -9.26 10.30
C MET A 168 -7.97 -10.36 11.27
N GLN A 169 -7.77 -10.23 12.58
CA GLN A 169 -8.01 -11.30 13.56
C GLN A 169 -8.66 -10.81 14.86
N ASN A 170 -9.51 -9.81 14.79
CA ASN A 170 -10.25 -9.41 15.96
C ASN A 170 -11.69 -9.93 15.86
N ASP A 171 -12.00 -11.01 16.59
CA ASP A 171 -13.34 -11.64 16.61
C ASP A 171 -14.43 -10.70 17.16
N SER A 172 -14.05 -9.57 17.77
CA SER A 172 -14.98 -8.54 18.26
C SER A 172 -15.41 -7.54 17.16
N LEU A 173 -14.76 -7.58 16.00
CA LEU A 173 -15.11 -6.70 14.87
C LEU A 173 -16.02 -7.46 13.90
N SER A 174 -17.14 -6.83 13.52
CA SER A 174 -17.99 -7.35 12.45
C SER A 174 -17.18 -7.46 11.16
N GLY A 175 -17.32 -8.58 10.45
CA GLY A 175 -16.81 -8.74 9.10
C GLY A 175 -17.46 -7.75 8.12
N PRO A 176 -17.06 -7.79 6.83
CA PRO A 176 -17.72 -7.02 5.78
C PRO A 176 -19.22 -7.29 5.77
N THR A 177 -20.03 -6.23 5.69
CA THR A 177 -21.48 -6.37 5.50
C THR A 177 -21.77 -6.91 4.10
N GLU A 178 -22.69 -7.87 3.99
CA GLU A 178 -23.25 -8.31 2.71
C GLU A 178 -24.24 -7.22 2.22
N GLU A 179 -23.74 -6.21 1.50
CA GLU A 179 -24.56 -5.28 0.71
C GLU A 179 -24.05 -5.26 -0.74
#